data_4eeeafc7daf08447c5ee755f4981e05a
#
_entry.id   4eeeafc7daf08447c5ee755f4981e05a
#
_cell.length_a   1.000
_cell.length_b   1.000
_cell.length_c   1.000
_cell.angle_alpha   90.00
_cell.angle_beta   90.00
_cell.angle_gamma   90.00
#
_symmetry.space_group_name_H-M   'P 1'
#
loop_
_entity.id
_entity.type
_entity.pdbx_description
1 polymer ?
#
loop_
_entity_poly.entity_id
_entity_poly.type
_entity_poly.pdbx_seq_one_letter_code
_entity_poly.pdbx_strand_id
1 'polypeptide(L)' 'MSALGVGVVLKQIVAISATWNNCRVLHSDEVGIAFEVERTISETGTIETAVSQLFVPWTSVKHVLVMEHTL' A
#
# COMPACT_ATOMS: atom_id res chain seq x y z
N MET A 1 2.51 -19.84 -7.34
CA MET A 1 2.09 -18.83 -6.39
C MET A 1 1.83 -17.52 -7.11
N SER A 2 0.75 -16.91 -6.86
CA SER A 2 0.44 -15.66 -7.52
C SER A 2 0.82 -14.47 -6.63
N ALA A 3 1.65 -13.62 -7.16
CA ALA A 3 1.93 -12.35 -6.54
C ALA A 3 0.84 -11.36 -6.91
N LEU A 4 0.71 -10.32 -6.11
CA LEU A 4 -0.20 -9.23 -6.45
C LEU A 4 0.34 -8.48 -7.66
N GLY A 5 -0.51 -8.23 -8.62
CA GLY A 5 -0.11 -7.55 -9.85
C GLY A 5 0.22 -6.09 -9.63
N VAL A 6 1.06 -5.56 -10.51
CA VAL A 6 1.38 -4.13 -10.52
C VAL A 6 0.11 -3.35 -10.85
N GLY A 7 -0.11 -2.27 -10.12
CA GLY A 7 -1.28 -1.42 -10.33
C GLY A 7 -2.52 -1.84 -9.57
N VAL A 8 -2.49 -2.99 -8.92
CA VAL A 8 -3.61 -3.40 -8.07
C VAL A 8 -3.70 -2.46 -6.88
N VAL A 9 -4.91 -2.01 -6.57
CA VAL A 9 -5.15 -1.16 -5.41
C VAL A 9 -5.59 -2.03 -4.26
N LEU A 10 -4.90 -1.92 -3.16
CA LEU A 10 -5.24 -2.63 -1.93
C LEU A 10 -5.98 -1.69 -1.00
N LYS A 11 -7.04 -2.21 -0.41
CA LYS A 11 -7.81 -1.43 0.55
C LYS A 11 -6.98 -1.12 1.79
N GLN A 12 -6.19 -2.09 2.24
CA GLN A 12 -5.42 -1.93 3.46
C GLN A 12 -4.28 -2.95 3.51
N ILE A 13 -3.14 -2.51 4.00
CA ILE A 13 -2.03 -3.41 4.34
C ILE A 13 -1.77 -3.22 5.83
N VAL A 14 -1.90 -4.30 6.58
CA VAL A 14 -1.61 -4.29 8.02
C VAL A 14 -0.29 -4.99 8.25
N ALA A 15 0.68 -4.25 8.75
CA ALA A 15 1.98 -4.78 9.12
C ALA A 15 2.16 -4.72 10.63
N ILE A 16 3.26 -5.28 11.10
CA ILE A 16 3.53 -5.32 12.54
C ILE A 16 3.63 -3.93 13.14
N SER A 17 4.28 -3.02 12.44
CA SER A 17 4.58 -1.69 12.96
C SER A 17 3.67 -0.59 12.43
N ALA A 18 2.86 -0.86 11.41
CA ALA A 18 2.05 0.18 10.80
C ALA A 18 0.94 -0.42 9.95
N THR A 19 -0.01 0.45 9.59
CA THR A 19 -1.12 0.10 8.71
C THR A 19 -1.24 1.19 7.66
N TRP A 20 -1.42 0.78 6.41
CA TRP A 20 -1.59 1.72 5.31
C TRP A 20 -2.90 1.42 4.58
N ASN A 21 -3.59 2.47 4.17
CA ASN A 21 -4.85 2.35 3.45
C ASN A 21 -4.70 2.84 2.02
N ASN A 22 -5.51 2.28 1.12
CA ASN A 22 -5.53 2.69 -0.28
C ASN A 22 -4.15 2.67 -0.92
N CYS A 23 -3.52 1.52 -0.87
CA CYS A 23 -2.17 1.33 -1.37
C CYS A 23 -2.20 0.83 -2.80
N ARG A 24 -1.34 1.39 -3.64
CA ARG A 24 -1.19 0.90 -5.01
C ARG A 24 0.08 0.04 -5.10
N VAL A 25 -0.07 -1.18 -5.54
CA VAL A 25 1.05 -2.10 -5.65
C VAL A 25 1.95 -1.69 -6.82
N LEU A 26 3.22 -1.49 -6.52
CA LEU A 26 4.23 -1.19 -7.54
C LEU A 26 4.95 -2.48 -7.97
N HIS A 27 5.21 -3.35 -7.01
CA HIS A 27 5.89 -4.60 -7.26
C HIS A 27 5.65 -5.55 -6.09
N SER A 28 5.53 -6.83 -6.37
CA SER A 28 5.50 -7.82 -5.32
C SER A 28 6.23 -9.08 -5.78
N ASP A 29 6.93 -9.72 -4.87
CA ASP A 29 7.67 -10.94 -5.13
C ASP A 29 7.70 -11.82 -3.88
N GLU A 30 8.60 -12.79 -3.85
CA GLU A 30 8.70 -13.72 -2.72
C GLU A 30 9.21 -13.05 -1.45
N VAL A 31 9.88 -11.93 -1.56
CA VAL A 31 10.48 -11.23 -0.43
C VAL A 31 9.49 -10.29 0.23
N GLY A 32 8.76 -9.53 -0.54
CA GLY A 32 7.84 -8.56 0.01
C GLY A 32 7.06 -7.81 -1.04
N ILE A 33 6.49 -6.72 -0.63
CA ILE A 33 5.63 -5.89 -1.47
C ILE A 33 6.12 -4.44 -1.45
N ALA A 34 6.25 -3.87 -2.63
CA ALA A 34 6.50 -2.44 -2.80
C ALA A 34 5.20 -1.78 -3.24
N PHE A 35 4.86 -0.71 -2.60
CA PHE A 35 3.60 -0.02 -2.89
C PHE A 35 3.75 1.47 -2.65
N GLU A 36 2.80 2.23 -3.17
CA GLU A 36 2.74 3.65 -2.93
C GLU A 36 1.43 4.03 -2.25
N VAL A 37 1.50 5.00 -1.37
CA VAL A 37 0.33 5.55 -0.69
C VAL A 37 0.33 7.05 -0.83
N GLU A 38 -0.86 7.62 -0.93
CA GLU A 38 -1.02 9.07 -0.93
C GLU A 38 -1.14 9.55 0.50
N ARG A 39 -0.46 10.64 0.78
CA ARG A 39 -0.52 11.30 2.07
C ARG A 39 -0.97 12.74 1.88
N THR A 40 -1.88 13.16 2.71
CA THR A 40 -2.32 14.55 2.71
C THR A 40 -1.52 15.31 3.75
N ILE A 41 -0.84 16.35 3.30
CA ILE A 41 -0.08 17.21 4.18
C ILE A 41 -0.80 18.55 4.26
N SER A 42 -1.15 18.96 5.47
CA SER A 42 -1.79 20.26 5.69
C SER A 42 -0.85 21.12 6.50
N GLU A 43 -0.30 22.14 5.89
CA GLU A 43 0.53 23.13 6.56
C GLU A 43 0.00 24.50 6.25
N THR A 44 -0.18 25.30 7.28
CA THR A 44 -0.55 26.71 7.16
C THR A 44 -1.71 26.97 6.20
N GLY A 45 -2.74 26.13 6.28
CA GLY A 45 -3.93 26.30 5.47
C GLY A 45 -3.83 25.80 4.04
N THR A 46 -2.70 25.24 3.65
CA THR A 46 -2.50 24.64 2.33
C THR A 46 -2.56 23.14 2.43
N ILE A 47 -3.34 22.51 1.56
CA ILE A 47 -3.45 21.07 1.51
C ILE A 47 -2.64 20.59 0.33
N GLU A 48 -1.65 19.75 0.60
CA GLU A 48 -0.83 19.14 -0.46
C GLU A 48 -0.95 17.62 -0.36
N THR A 49 -0.94 16.98 -1.50
CA THR A 49 -0.93 15.54 -1.60
C THR A 49 0.47 15.07 -1.98
N ALA A 50 1.05 14.22 -1.17
CA ALA A 50 2.35 13.62 -1.45
C ALA A 50 2.18 12.12 -1.61
N VAL A 51 3.02 11.53 -2.45
CA VAL A 51 3.04 10.09 -2.67
C VAL A 51 4.30 9.54 -2.04
N SER A 52 4.14 8.54 -1.18
CA SER A 52 5.26 7.85 -0.56
C SER A 52 5.35 6.43 -1.09
N GLN A 53 6.56 6.00 -1.43
CA GLN A 53 6.82 4.64 -1.88
C GLN A 53 7.47 3.87 -0.75
N LEU A 54 6.95 2.68 -0.50
CA LEU A 54 7.35 1.87 0.64
C LEU A 54 7.58 0.43 0.20
N PHE A 55 8.45 -0.25 0.91
CA PHE A 55 8.63 -1.69 0.76
C PHE A 55 8.46 -2.37 2.10
N VAL A 56 7.65 -3.44 2.13
CA VAL A 56 7.42 -4.19 3.36
C VAL A 56 7.63 -5.68 3.07
N PRO A 57 8.55 -6.33 3.79
CA PRO A 57 8.73 -7.77 3.63
C PRO A 57 7.51 -8.54 4.13
N TRP A 58 7.21 -9.66 3.49
CA TRP A 58 6.06 -10.47 3.87
C TRP A 58 6.09 -10.92 5.33
N THR A 59 7.28 -11.08 5.88
CA THR A 59 7.44 -11.47 7.29
C THR A 59 6.89 -10.40 8.24
N SER A 60 6.76 -9.17 7.78
CA SER A 60 6.21 -8.07 8.57
C SER A 60 4.74 -7.81 8.29
N VAL A 61 4.18 -8.42 7.27
CA VAL A 61 2.79 -8.22 6.89
C VAL A 61 1.91 -9.19 7.65
N LYS A 62 0.91 -8.67 8.35
CA LYS A 62 -0.07 -9.51 9.04
C LYS A 62 -1.17 -9.95 8.11
N HIS A 63 -1.74 -9.03 7.37
CA HIS A 63 -2.71 -9.36 6.35
C HIS A 63 -2.89 -8.20 5.38
N VAL A 64 -3.49 -8.51 4.26
CA VAL A 64 -3.74 -7.56 3.19
C VAL A 64 -5.21 -7.67 2.80
N LEU A 65 -5.88 -6.54 2.70
CA LEU A 65 -7.26 -6.47 2.21
C LEU A 65 -7.23 -5.92 0.80
N VAL A 66 -7.69 -6.72 -0.13
CA VAL A 66 -7.75 -6.34 -1.54
C VAL A 66 -9.09 -5.66 -1.81
N MET A 67 -9.07 -4.58 -2.57
CA MET A 67 -10.29 -3.95 -3.01
C MET A 67 -11.06 -4.89 -3.93
N GLU A 68 -12.33 -5.09 -3.63
CA GLU A 68 -13.16 -5.89 -4.51
C GLU A 68 -13.49 -5.10 -5.77
N HIS A 69 -13.28 -5.75 -6.90
CA HIS A 69 -13.75 -5.23 -8.16
C HIS A 69 -15.04 -5.92 -8.50
N THR A 70 -16.12 -5.17 -8.43
CA THR A 70 -17.40 -5.64 -8.88
C THR A 70 -17.56 -5.21 -10.32
N LEU A 71 -17.62 -6.16 -11.19
CA LEU A 71 -17.84 -5.89 -12.60
C LEU A 71 -19.32 -5.92 -12.91
#